data_7f054db3d0c5e9b48a93af5df16f3e05
#
_entry.id   7f054db3d0c5e9b48a93af5df16f3e05
#
_cell.length_a   1.000
_cell.length_b   1.000
_cell.length_c   1.000
_cell.angle_alpha   90.00
_cell.angle_beta   90.00
_cell.angle_gamma   90.00
#
_symmetry.space_group_name_H-M   'P 1'
#
loop_
_entity.id
_entity.type
_entity.pdbx_description
1 polymer ?
#
loop_
_entity_poly.entity_id
_entity_poly.type
_entity_poly.pdbx_seq_one_letter_code
_entity_poly.pdbx_strand_id
1 'polypeptide(L)'
;MSRGIIYVTTTSVTGLIKIGKTQTSQFETRMATLEQNGYWNVNGLKRFFAVEVDDYDEKEKLLHTVFSKSQVANSELFALDKELAKNMLMSFDGKIIYPYSNEKEKEVRKQPKSNLTFQSLNIPVGSKLVFTGDESITVITVDDNNKVAYSGMIKSLSSMAKFLFEQLGKANNSGAYQGGMYFKYKNKKLTDIRKELERTDK
;
A
#
# COMPACT_ATOMS: atom_id res chain seq x y z
N MET A 1 16.16 -7.66 -23.48
CA MET A 1 16.49 -7.97 -22.06
C MET A 1 15.44 -7.32 -21.19
N SER A 2 14.71 -8.12 -20.44
CA SER A 2 13.65 -7.62 -19.52
C SER A 2 14.29 -7.33 -18.16
N ARG A 3 14.23 -6.08 -17.71
CA ARG A 3 14.75 -5.66 -16.41
C ARG A 3 13.64 -5.67 -15.36
N GLY A 4 13.92 -6.24 -14.20
CA GLY A 4 12.97 -6.33 -13.10
C GLY A 4 13.63 -6.68 -11.79
N ILE A 5 12.83 -6.87 -10.74
CA ILE A 5 13.29 -7.11 -9.38
C ILE A 5 12.98 -8.54 -8.96
N ILE A 6 13.99 -9.22 -8.43
CA ILE A 6 13.82 -10.46 -7.66
C ILE A 6 13.93 -10.09 -6.18
N TYR A 7 13.02 -10.64 -5.36
CA TYR A 7 12.95 -10.32 -3.96
C TYR A 7 12.80 -11.54 -3.07
N VAL A 8 13.27 -11.42 -1.84
CA VAL A 8 13.05 -12.36 -0.74
C VAL A 8 12.24 -11.67 0.34
N THR A 9 11.19 -12.32 0.80
CA THR A 9 10.44 -11.92 2.00
C THR A 9 10.55 -13.02 3.05
N THR A 10 10.61 -12.62 4.33
CA THR A 10 10.41 -13.52 5.46
C THR A 10 8.91 -13.68 5.72
N THR A 11 8.54 -14.70 6.47
CA THR A 11 7.17 -14.95 6.92
C THR A 11 7.08 -14.95 8.45
N SER A 12 5.89 -15.12 9.00
CA SER A 12 5.70 -15.35 10.44
C SER A 12 6.26 -16.71 10.90
N VAL A 13 6.50 -17.64 9.97
CA VAL A 13 7.07 -18.95 10.25
C VAL A 13 8.59 -18.89 10.10
N THR A 14 9.32 -19.17 11.16
CA THR A 14 10.79 -19.19 11.14
C THR A 14 11.31 -20.23 10.15
N GLY A 15 12.27 -19.83 9.32
CA GLY A 15 12.85 -20.71 8.29
C GLY A 15 12.01 -20.86 7.03
N LEU A 16 10.84 -20.20 6.96
CA LEU A 16 10.02 -20.14 5.75
C LEU A 16 10.14 -18.76 5.10
N ILE A 17 10.57 -18.73 3.85
CA ILE A 17 10.73 -17.52 3.06
C ILE A 17 9.92 -17.61 1.77
N LYS A 18 9.65 -16.47 1.14
CA LYS A 18 9.15 -16.41 -0.23
C LYS A 18 10.19 -15.78 -1.14
N ILE A 19 10.46 -16.42 -2.27
CA ILE A 19 11.24 -15.88 -3.39
C ILE A 19 10.27 -15.56 -4.51
N GLY A 20 10.31 -14.34 -5.03
CA GLY A 20 9.43 -13.93 -6.11
C GLY A 20 10.03 -12.79 -6.93
N LYS A 21 9.32 -12.42 -7.98
CA LYS A 21 9.72 -11.37 -8.91
C LYS A 21 8.63 -10.33 -9.14
N THR A 22 9.02 -9.19 -9.66
CA THR A 22 8.09 -8.13 -10.10
C THR A 22 8.79 -7.16 -11.05
N GLN A 23 8.00 -6.40 -11.79
CA GLN A 23 8.54 -5.26 -12.54
C GLN A 23 9.05 -4.18 -11.56
N THR A 24 10.07 -3.43 -11.96
CA THR A 24 10.67 -2.37 -11.14
C THR A 24 9.64 -1.34 -10.68
N SER A 25 8.74 -0.91 -11.58
CA SER A 25 7.67 0.06 -11.26
C SER A 25 6.62 -0.46 -10.28
N GLN A 26 6.48 -1.78 -10.14
CA GLN A 26 5.45 -2.43 -9.32
C GLN A 26 5.99 -2.91 -7.95
N PHE A 27 7.28 -2.75 -7.69
CA PHE A 27 7.91 -3.33 -6.50
C PHE A 27 7.25 -2.90 -5.19
N GLU A 28 7.04 -1.60 -5.00
CA GLU A 28 6.46 -1.08 -3.75
C GLU A 28 5.01 -1.54 -3.55
N THR A 29 4.21 -1.53 -4.63
CA THR A 29 2.82 -2.01 -4.59
C THR A 29 2.78 -3.51 -4.27
N ARG A 30 3.68 -4.30 -4.88
CA ARG A 30 3.79 -5.74 -4.63
C ARG A 30 4.18 -6.03 -3.19
N MET A 31 5.17 -5.31 -2.65
CA MET A 31 5.60 -5.47 -1.25
C MET A 31 4.48 -5.10 -0.28
N ALA A 32 3.83 -3.97 -0.48
CA ALA A 32 2.70 -3.56 0.35
C ALA A 32 1.56 -4.60 0.34
N THR A 33 1.23 -5.14 -0.83
CA THR A 33 0.20 -6.19 -0.96
C THR A 33 0.58 -7.46 -0.19
N LEU A 34 1.84 -7.92 -0.30
CA LEU A 34 2.31 -9.11 0.40
C LEU A 34 2.36 -8.91 1.93
N GLU A 35 2.79 -7.73 2.37
CA GLU A 35 2.88 -7.38 3.79
C GLU A 35 1.48 -7.26 4.46
N GLN A 36 0.47 -6.81 3.70
CA GLN A 36 -0.90 -6.65 4.19
C GLN A 36 -1.74 -7.92 4.09
N ASN A 37 -1.67 -8.62 2.95
CA ASN A 37 -2.59 -9.72 2.63
C ASN A 37 -1.96 -11.11 2.79
N GLY A 38 -0.64 -11.17 2.98
CA GLY A 38 0.07 -12.45 3.00
C GLY A 38 0.20 -13.09 1.61
N TYR A 39 0.54 -14.36 1.61
CA TYR A 39 0.68 -15.19 0.43
C TYR A 39 0.34 -16.66 0.76
N TRP A 40 -0.62 -17.25 0.02
CA TRP A 40 -0.97 -18.68 0.15
C TRP A 40 -1.28 -19.12 1.59
N ASN A 41 -2.16 -18.40 2.29
CA ASN A 41 -2.51 -18.61 3.70
C ASN A 41 -1.34 -18.41 4.71
N VAL A 42 -0.22 -17.84 4.25
CA VAL A 42 0.89 -17.43 5.12
C VAL A 42 0.85 -15.92 5.29
N ASN A 43 0.76 -15.48 6.54
CA ASN A 43 0.70 -14.08 6.92
C ASN A 43 2.04 -13.57 7.48
N GLY A 44 2.12 -12.28 7.75
CA GLY A 44 3.28 -11.66 8.37
C GLY A 44 4.51 -11.63 7.47
N LEU A 45 4.29 -11.55 6.14
CA LEU A 45 5.38 -11.36 5.20
C LEU A 45 6.04 -10.00 5.44
N LYS A 46 7.38 -10.00 5.44
CA LYS A 46 8.18 -8.77 5.54
C LYS A 46 9.27 -8.82 4.50
N ARG A 47 9.48 -7.72 3.78
CA ARG A 47 10.60 -7.62 2.85
C ARG A 47 11.93 -7.85 3.56
N PHE A 48 12.80 -8.61 2.97
CA PHE A 48 14.10 -8.94 3.51
C PHE A 48 15.24 -8.49 2.60
N PHE A 49 15.18 -8.85 1.31
CA PHE A 49 16.18 -8.48 0.32
C PHE A 49 15.55 -8.33 -1.06
N ALA A 50 16.04 -7.40 -1.88
CA ALA A 50 15.60 -7.24 -3.26
C ALA A 50 16.73 -6.68 -4.14
N VAL A 51 16.87 -7.22 -5.34
CA VAL A 51 17.85 -6.82 -6.32
C VAL A 51 17.18 -6.64 -7.69
N GLU A 52 17.48 -5.55 -8.37
CA GLU A 52 17.09 -5.30 -9.74
C GLU A 52 18.13 -5.89 -10.68
N VAL A 53 17.69 -6.76 -11.58
CA VAL A 53 18.55 -7.51 -12.49
C VAL A 53 17.98 -7.50 -13.90
N ASP A 54 18.85 -7.73 -14.88
CA ASP A 54 18.41 -8.06 -16.24
C ASP A 54 17.96 -9.52 -16.29
N ASP A 55 17.06 -9.85 -17.23
CA ASP A 55 16.49 -11.20 -17.45
C ASP A 55 15.94 -11.84 -16.15
N TYR A 56 15.25 -11.00 -15.37
CA TYR A 56 14.74 -11.37 -14.05
C TYR A 56 13.80 -12.59 -14.05
N ASP A 57 13.11 -12.86 -15.16
CA ASP A 57 12.26 -14.03 -15.34
C ASP A 57 13.05 -15.34 -15.34
N GLU A 58 14.17 -15.37 -16.06
CA GLU A 58 15.05 -16.52 -16.16
C GLU A 58 15.81 -16.77 -14.85
N LYS A 59 16.31 -15.70 -14.26
CA LYS A 59 17.03 -15.75 -12.98
C LYS A 59 16.15 -16.22 -11.84
N GLU A 60 14.88 -15.79 -11.79
CA GLU A 60 13.94 -16.30 -10.79
C GLU A 60 13.65 -17.79 -10.98
N LYS A 61 13.42 -18.24 -12.24
CA LYS A 61 13.26 -19.66 -12.54
C LYS A 61 14.49 -20.48 -12.14
N LEU A 62 15.70 -19.95 -12.37
CA LEU A 62 16.94 -20.59 -11.94
C LEU A 62 16.98 -20.76 -10.41
N LEU A 63 16.62 -19.72 -9.65
CA LEU A 63 16.55 -19.82 -8.17
C LEU A 63 15.54 -20.86 -7.72
N HIS A 64 14.36 -20.90 -8.32
CA HIS A 64 13.35 -21.92 -8.02
C HIS A 64 13.87 -23.33 -8.34
N THR A 65 14.61 -23.49 -9.42
CA THR A 65 15.23 -24.77 -9.77
C THR A 65 16.31 -25.17 -8.76
N VAL A 66 17.21 -24.25 -8.41
CA VAL A 66 18.30 -24.49 -7.43
C VAL A 66 17.73 -24.88 -6.07
N PHE A 67 16.68 -24.18 -5.62
CA PHE A 67 16.06 -24.43 -4.32
C PHE A 67 14.85 -25.38 -4.36
N SER A 68 14.64 -26.10 -5.46
CA SER A 68 13.45 -26.96 -5.66
C SER A 68 13.22 -27.96 -4.55
N LYS A 69 14.29 -28.53 -3.95
CA LYS A 69 14.19 -29.47 -2.81
C LYS A 69 13.66 -28.82 -1.52
N SER A 70 13.77 -27.50 -1.41
CA SER A 70 13.28 -26.72 -0.27
C SER A 70 11.92 -26.07 -0.55
N GLN A 71 11.38 -26.23 -1.75
CA GLN A 71 10.12 -25.63 -2.16
C GLN A 71 8.94 -26.29 -1.42
N VAL A 72 8.03 -25.48 -0.92
CA VAL A 72 6.84 -25.92 -0.22
C VAL A 72 5.65 -25.96 -1.18
N ALA A 73 5.10 -27.16 -1.40
CA ALA A 73 3.84 -27.42 -2.09
C ALA A 73 3.65 -26.65 -3.44
N ASN A 74 4.62 -26.72 -4.33
CA ASN A 74 4.58 -26.05 -5.66
C ASN A 74 4.25 -24.55 -5.61
N SER A 75 4.62 -23.88 -4.51
CA SER A 75 4.42 -22.46 -4.31
C SER A 75 5.74 -21.69 -4.47
N GLU A 76 5.72 -20.37 -4.30
CA GLU A 76 6.95 -19.55 -4.20
C GLU A 76 7.48 -19.46 -2.75
N LEU A 77 7.04 -20.38 -1.87
CA LEU A 77 7.53 -20.53 -0.51
C LEU A 77 8.63 -21.60 -0.44
N PHE A 78 9.65 -21.33 0.36
CA PHE A 78 10.81 -22.20 0.50
C PHE A 78 11.17 -22.36 1.99
N ALA A 79 11.33 -23.60 2.43
CA ALA A 79 11.91 -23.93 3.73
C ALA A 79 13.44 -23.76 3.64
N LEU A 80 13.92 -22.53 3.75
CA LEU A 80 15.29 -22.16 3.42
C LEU A 80 15.76 -21.01 4.33
N ASP A 81 17.05 -21.02 4.64
CA ASP A 81 17.67 -19.90 5.32
C ASP A 81 17.65 -18.64 4.43
N LYS A 82 17.18 -17.53 4.99
CA LYS A 82 17.03 -16.26 4.27
C LYS A 82 18.36 -15.65 3.82
N GLU A 83 19.45 -15.85 4.61
CA GLU A 83 20.78 -15.35 4.24
C GLU A 83 21.36 -16.13 3.07
N LEU A 84 21.09 -17.44 2.99
CA LEU A 84 21.50 -18.25 1.84
C LEU A 84 20.79 -17.76 0.56
N ALA A 85 19.48 -17.51 0.61
CA ALA A 85 18.75 -16.94 -0.52
C ALA A 85 19.29 -15.57 -0.92
N LYS A 86 19.56 -14.68 0.05
CA LYS A 86 20.18 -13.38 -0.19
C LYS A 86 21.55 -13.50 -0.88
N ASN A 87 22.42 -14.37 -0.38
CA ASN A 87 23.77 -14.56 -0.94
C ASN A 87 23.70 -15.04 -2.39
N MET A 88 22.72 -15.91 -2.72
CA MET A 88 22.48 -16.29 -4.12
C MET A 88 22.00 -15.10 -4.97
N LEU A 89 21.11 -14.25 -4.47
CA LEU A 89 20.70 -13.06 -5.19
C LEU A 89 21.87 -12.08 -5.38
N MET A 90 22.75 -11.96 -4.41
CA MET A 90 23.94 -11.11 -4.50
C MET A 90 24.98 -11.60 -5.51
N SER A 91 24.92 -12.87 -5.93
CA SER A 91 25.78 -13.39 -7.00
C SER A 91 25.35 -12.97 -8.40
N PHE A 92 24.14 -12.42 -8.55
CA PHE A 92 23.69 -11.84 -9.80
C PHE A 92 24.20 -10.40 -9.96
N ASP A 93 24.66 -10.04 -11.16
CA ASP A 93 24.93 -8.66 -11.50
C ASP A 93 23.62 -7.85 -11.44
N GLY A 94 23.58 -6.83 -10.59
CA GLY A 94 22.39 -6.04 -10.41
C GLY A 94 22.52 -4.94 -9.38
N LYS A 95 21.45 -4.16 -9.22
CA LYS A 95 21.36 -3.07 -8.25
C LYS A 95 20.55 -3.50 -7.04
N ILE A 96 21.13 -3.43 -5.83
CA ILE A 96 20.38 -3.67 -4.59
C ILE A 96 19.31 -2.59 -4.43
N ILE A 97 18.05 -3.02 -4.32
CA ILE A 97 16.88 -2.16 -4.14
C ILE A 97 16.44 -2.13 -2.66
N TYR A 98 16.63 -3.26 -1.95
CA TYR A 98 16.34 -3.37 -0.53
C TYR A 98 17.37 -4.31 0.13
N PRO A 99 17.92 -3.98 1.33
CA PRO A 99 17.67 -2.77 2.11
C PRO A 99 18.18 -1.50 1.40
N TYR A 100 17.52 -0.39 1.67
CA TYR A 100 17.89 0.89 1.06
C TYR A 100 19.29 1.32 1.51
N SER A 101 20.14 1.69 0.57
CA SER A 101 21.54 2.05 0.83
C SER A 101 21.73 3.41 1.51
N ASN A 102 20.70 4.28 1.49
CA ASN A 102 20.74 5.63 2.08
C ASN A 102 19.50 5.90 2.93
N GLU A 103 19.71 6.49 4.12
CA GLU A 103 18.62 6.96 4.98
C GLU A 103 17.73 8.02 4.28
N LYS A 104 18.30 8.83 3.38
CA LYS A 104 17.57 9.80 2.57
C LYS A 104 16.59 9.14 1.58
N GLU A 105 16.87 7.95 1.07
CA GLU A 105 15.91 7.21 0.22
C GLU A 105 14.78 6.59 1.05
N LYS A 106 15.00 6.30 2.35
CA LYS A 106 13.92 5.90 3.27
C LYS A 106 12.93 7.04 3.53
N GLU A 107 13.40 8.29 3.59
CA GLU A 107 12.53 9.47 3.78
C GLU A 107 11.70 9.81 2.53
N VAL A 108 12.23 9.54 1.33
CA VAL A 108 11.50 9.78 0.06
C VAL A 108 10.41 8.73 -0.19
N ARG A 109 10.57 7.52 0.33
CA ARG A 109 9.52 6.50 0.33
C ARG A 109 8.62 6.73 1.53
N LYS A 110 7.86 7.81 1.47
CA LYS A 110 6.77 8.08 2.42
C LYS A 110 5.98 6.79 2.58
N GLN A 111 5.81 6.37 3.84
CA GLN A 111 4.81 5.37 4.24
C GLN A 111 3.56 5.53 3.37
N PRO A 112 2.85 4.44 2.99
CA PRO A 112 1.58 4.58 2.31
C PRO A 112 0.82 5.63 3.11
N LYS A 113 0.48 6.75 2.47
CA LYS A 113 -0.10 7.92 3.15
C LYS A 113 -1.16 7.38 4.08
N SER A 114 -0.96 7.51 5.39
CA SER A 114 -1.91 7.03 6.40
C SER A 114 -3.29 7.43 5.93
N ASN A 115 -4.25 6.52 5.98
CA ASN A 115 -5.62 6.83 5.59
C ASN A 115 -6.01 8.15 6.24
N LEU A 116 -6.57 9.07 5.47
CA LEU A 116 -7.01 10.36 5.96
C LEU A 116 -8.00 10.13 7.11
N THR A 117 -7.63 10.53 8.32
CA THR A 117 -8.47 10.42 9.51
C THR A 117 -8.84 11.82 10.00
N PHE A 118 -9.99 11.95 10.64
CA PHE A 118 -10.41 13.24 11.22
C PHE A 118 -9.48 13.67 12.34
N GLN A 119 -8.96 12.71 13.12
CA GLN A 119 -7.93 12.98 14.14
C GLN A 119 -6.68 13.61 13.53
N SER A 120 -6.17 13.06 12.41
CA SER A 120 -4.99 13.62 11.73
C SER A 120 -5.22 14.99 11.11
N LEU A 121 -6.46 15.38 10.90
CA LEU A 121 -6.86 16.69 10.38
C LEU A 121 -7.31 17.69 11.48
N ASN A 122 -7.23 17.29 12.74
CA ASN A 122 -7.74 18.05 13.89
C ASN A 122 -9.23 18.44 13.71
N ILE A 123 -10.05 17.52 13.15
CA ILE A 123 -11.49 17.71 12.97
C ILE A 123 -12.23 16.93 14.05
N PRO A 124 -12.93 17.58 14.97
CA PRO A 124 -13.65 16.93 16.05
C PRO A 124 -14.83 16.08 15.54
N VAL A 125 -15.17 15.03 16.26
CA VAL A 125 -16.43 14.28 16.08
C VAL A 125 -17.61 15.22 16.24
N GLY A 126 -18.66 15.05 15.44
CA GLY A 126 -19.82 15.94 15.37
C GLY A 126 -19.63 17.14 14.44
N SER A 127 -18.48 17.25 13.76
CA SER A 127 -18.24 18.34 12.81
C SER A 127 -19.07 18.18 11.53
N LYS A 128 -19.55 19.30 10.99
CA LYS A 128 -20.25 19.36 9.72
C LYS A 128 -19.24 19.44 8.57
N LEU A 129 -19.38 18.55 7.59
CA LEU A 129 -18.63 18.57 6.34
C LEU A 129 -19.59 18.82 5.18
N VAL A 130 -19.22 19.70 4.26
CA VAL A 130 -20.00 20.03 3.07
C VAL A 130 -19.53 19.17 1.90
N PHE A 131 -20.47 18.59 1.17
CA PHE A 131 -20.16 17.78 -0.01
C PHE A 131 -19.89 18.67 -1.23
N THR A 132 -18.78 18.41 -1.95
CA THR A 132 -18.38 19.26 -3.09
C THR A 132 -19.20 19.02 -4.35
N GLY A 133 -19.91 17.91 -4.48
CA GLY A 133 -20.79 17.59 -5.61
C GLY A 133 -22.11 18.37 -5.59
N ASP A 134 -22.53 18.75 -4.37
CA ASP A 134 -23.68 19.61 -4.09
C ASP A 134 -23.50 20.23 -2.69
N GLU A 135 -23.26 21.53 -2.61
CA GLU A 135 -22.95 22.23 -1.37
C GLU A 135 -24.15 22.34 -0.41
N SER A 136 -25.36 22.02 -0.85
CA SER A 136 -26.54 21.89 0.02
C SER A 136 -26.48 20.63 0.90
N ILE A 137 -25.69 19.63 0.49
CA ILE A 137 -25.56 18.37 1.22
C ILE A 137 -24.47 18.49 2.28
N THR A 138 -24.86 18.21 3.53
CA THR A 138 -23.97 18.25 4.68
C THR A 138 -23.98 16.89 5.38
N VAL A 139 -22.80 16.36 5.73
CA VAL A 139 -22.62 15.15 6.52
C VAL A 139 -21.97 15.46 7.86
N ILE A 140 -22.13 14.61 8.85
CA ILE A 140 -21.58 14.80 10.21
C ILE A 140 -20.54 13.72 10.50
N THR A 141 -19.38 14.13 11.03
CA THR A 141 -18.35 13.17 11.48
C THR A 141 -18.82 12.38 12.70
N VAL A 142 -18.69 11.05 12.72
CA VAL A 142 -19.16 10.18 13.80
C VAL A 142 -18.09 9.43 14.54
N ASP A 143 -16.86 9.44 14.03
CA ASP A 143 -15.68 8.87 14.69
C ASP A 143 -14.43 9.72 14.42
N ASP A 144 -13.32 9.38 15.07
CA ASP A 144 -12.03 10.05 14.89
C ASP A 144 -11.30 9.60 13.59
N ASN A 145 -11.82 8.56 12.91
CA ASN A 145 -11.21 8.00 11.72
C ASN A 145 -11.74 8.67 10.45
N ASN A 146 -12.77 8.12 9.83
CA ASN A 146 -13.25 8.60 8.54
C ASN A 146 -14.74 8.33 8.28
N LYS A 147 -15.51 8.00 9.32
CA LYS A 147 -16.93 7.74 9.17
C LYS A 147 -17.76 8.99 9.34
N VAL A 148 -18.76 9.12 8.49
CA VAL A 148 -19.72 10.24 8.49
C VAL A 148 -21.15 9.73 8.45
N ALA A 149 -22.05 10.48 9.04
CA ALA A 149 -23.48 10.23 9.01
C ALA A 149 -24.20 11.20 8.06
N TYR A 150 -25.14 10.66 7.29
CA TYR A 150 -26.05 11.41 6.43
C TYR A 150 -27.40 10.67 6.35
N SER A 151 -28.49 11.35 6.57
CA SER A 151 -29.87 10.81 6.47
C SER A 151 -30.05 9.46 7.19
N GLY A 152 -29.52 9.33 8.42
CA GLY A 152 -29.59 8.10 9.23
C GLY A 152 -28.61 6.99 8.85
N MET A 153 -27.80 7.15 7.81
CA MET A 153 -26.78 6.19 7.37
C MET A 153 -25.39 6.61 7.85
N ILE A 154 -24.57 5.64 8.24
CA ILE A 154 -23.15 5.84 8.59
C ILE A 154 -22.30 5.09 7.56
N LYS A 155 -21.38 5.81 6.90
CA LYS A 155 -20.44 5.27 5.90
C LYS A 155 -19.07 5.93 6.05
N SER A 156 -18.01 5.30 5.48
CA SER A 156 -16.73 5.97 5.33
C SER A 156 -16.84 7.15 4.33
N LEU A 157 -15.95 8.14 4.42
CA LEU A 157 -15.94 9.29 3.48
C LEU A 157 -16.01 8.86 2.00
N SER A 158 -15.23 7.83 1.61
CA SER A 158 -15.22 7.35 0.23
C SER A 158 -16.53 6.69 -0.17
N SER A 159 -17.10 5.86 0.71
CA SER A 159 -18.38 5.20 0.47
C SER A 159 -19.55 6.20 0.51
N MET A 160 -19.46 7.24 1.33
CA MET A 160 -20.45 8.32 1.36
C MET A 160 -20.40 9.18 0.09
N ALA A 161 -19.17 9.52 -0.38
CA ALA A 161 -19.01 10.24 -1.63
C ALA A 161 -19.59 9.45 -2.82
N LYS A 162 -19.30 8.15 -2.90
CA LYS A 162 -19.88 7.26 -3.93
C LYS A 162 -21.40 7.30 -3.89
N PHE A 163 -21.99 7.07 -2.73
CA PHE A 163 -23.44 7.07 -2.53
C PHE A 163 -24.10 8.39 -2.96
N LEU A 164 -23.52 9.54 -2.56
CA LEU A 164 -24.05 10.86 -2.90
C LEU A 164 -23.94 11.16 -4.40
N PHE A 165 -22.83 10.79 -5.05
CA PHE A 165 -22.69 10.94 -6.49
C PHE A 165 -23.66 10.04 -7.27
N GLU A 166 -23.93 8.82 -6.80
CA GLU A 166 -24.93 7.91 -7.37
C GLU A 166 -26.35 8.52 -7.27
N GLN A 167 -26.69 9.11 -6.11
CA GLN A 167 -27.98 9.79 -5.93
C GLN A 167 -28.15 11.01 -6.85
N LEU A 168 -27.07 11.73 -7.13
CA LEU A 168 -27.09 12.87 -8.05
C LEU A 168 -27.02 12.49 -9.54
N GLY A 169 -26.94 11.20 -9.87
CA GLY A 169 -26.75 10.74 -11.25
C GLY A 169 -25.40 11.13 -11.85
N LYS A 170 -24.40 11.43 -11.03
CA LYS A 170 -23.04 11.86 -11.41
C LYS A 170 -21.96 10.84 -11.04
N ALA A 171 -22.30 9.55 -10.99
CA ALA A 171 -21.34 8.49 -10.68
C ALA A 171 -20.23 8.43 -11.74
N ASN A 172 -18.97 8.22 -11.29
CA ASN A 172 -17.87 8.00 -12.21
C ASN A 172 -17.81 6.53 -12.67
N ASN A 173 -17.28 6.29 -13.88
CA ASN A 173 -17.19 4.94 -14.46
C ASN A 173 -16.26 4.00 -13.69
N SER A 174 -15.30 4.50 -12.91
CA SER A 174 -14.34 3.68 -12.16
C SER A 174 -14.89 3.18 -10.82
N GLY A 175 -15.97 3.78 -10.30
CA GLY A 175 -16.52 3.48 -8.98
C GLY A 175 -15.59 3.81 -7.80
N ALA A 176 -14.39 4.35 -8.05
CA ALA A 176 -13.41 4.69 -7.05
C ALA A 176 -13.51 6.16 -6.64
N TYR A 177 -13.66 6.42 -5.35
CA TYR A 177 -13.77 7.77 -4.78
C TYR A 177 -12.76 7.96 -3.65
N GLN A 178 -11.95 9.02 -3.76
CA GLN A 178 -11.09 9.46 -2.66
C GLN A 178 -11.89 10.44 -1.78
N GLY A 179 -12.51 9.94 -0.71
CA GLY A 179 -13.44 10.71 0.12
C GLY A 179 -12.94 12.11 0.52
N GLY A 180 -11.68 12.26 0.91
CA GLY A 180 -11.10 13.54 1.28
C GLY A 180 -11.11 14.63 0.22
N MET A 181 -11.27 14.30 -1.07
CA MET A 181 -11.37 15.25 -2.16
C MET A 181 -12.78 15.85 -2.30
N TYR A 182 -13.79 15.14 -1.81
CA TYR A 182 -15.19 15.43 -2.05
C TYR A 182 -15.91 16.03 -0.84
N PHE A 183 -15.19 16.30 0.26
CA PHE A 183 -15.75 16.97 1.41
C PHE A 183 -14.90 18.16 1.83
N LYS A 184 -15.58 19.22 2.28
CA LYS A 184 -14.99 20.46 2.82
C LYS A 184 -15.30 20.58 4.32
N TYR A 185 -14.31 21.01 5.08
CA TYR A 185 -14.45 21.48 6.45
C TYR A 185 -14.02 22.95 6.52
N LYS A 186 -14.87 23.82 7.08
CA LYS A 186 -14.61 25.28 7.13
C LYS A 186 -14.16 25.84 5.77
N ASN A 187 -14.86 25.46 4.71
CA ASN A 187 -14.63 25.89 3.32
C ASN A 187 -13.35 25.35 2.65
N LYS A 188 -12.55 24.50 3.31
CA LYS A 188 -11.35 23.89 2.74
C LYS A 188 -11.58 22.40 2.51
N LYS A 189 -11.10 21.84 1.38
CA LYS A 189 -11.12 20.40 1.14
C LYS A 189 -10.26 19.66 2.17
N LEU A 190 -10.68 18.49 2.62
CA LEU A 190 -9.93 17.69 3.60
C LEU A 190 -8.52 17.34 3.12
N THR A 191 -8.34 17.14 1.80
CA THR A 191 -7.03 16.95 1.18
C THR A 191 -6.12 18.17 1.27
N ASP A 192 -6.68 19.37 1.25
CA ASP A 192 -5.90 20.61 1.31
C ASP A 192 -5.51 20.92 2.77
N ILE A 193 -6.41 20.68 3.74
CA ILE A 193 -6.11 20.75 5.16
C ILE A 193 -4.95 19.82 5.49
N ARG A 194 -4.98 18.59 4.97
CA ARG A 194 -3.89 17.63 5.15
C ARG A 194 -2.56 18.17 4.63
N LYS A 195 -2.53 18.73 3.42
CA LYS A 195 -1.31 19.29 2.84
C LYS A 195 -0.76 20.46 3.65
N GLU A 196 -1.64 21.30 4.23
CA GLU A 196 -1.22 22.39 5.10
C GLU A 196 -0.56 21.87 6.38
N LEU A 197 -1.18 20.89 7.06
CA LEU A 197 -0.62 20.27 8.26
C LEU A 197 0.72 19.59 7.98
N GLU A 198 0.84 18.84 6.89
CA GLU A 198 2.10 18.19 6.47
C GLU A 198 3.23 19.18 6.14
N ARG A 199 2.92 20.47 5.90
CA ARG A 199 3.90 21.54 5.67
C ARG A 199 4.35 22.23 6.96
N THR A 200 3.47 22.24 7.96
CA THR A 200 3.73 22.92 9.25
C THR A 200 4.57 22.04 10.19
N ASP A 201 4.58 20.72 9.98
CA ASP A 201 5.38 19.75 10.76
C ASP A 201 6.83 19.58 10.21
N LYS A 202 7.27 20.45 9.30
CA LYS A 202 8.63 20.52 8.76
C LYS A 202 9.35 21.78 9.23
#